data_861fe7bd402bc2e613ab45646ebaf035
#
_entry.id   861fe7bd402bc2e613ab45646ebaf035
#
_cell.length_a   1.000
_cell.length_b   1.000
_cell.length_c   1.000
_cell.angle_alpha   90.00
_cell.angle_beta   90.00
_cell.angle_gamma   90.00
#
_symmetry.space_group_name_H-M   'P 1'
#
loop_
_entity.id
_entity.type
_entity.pdbx_description
1 polymer ?
#
loop_
_entity_poly.entity_id
_entity_poly.type
_entity_poly.pdbx_seq_one_letter_code
_entity_poly.pdbx_strand_id
1 'polypeptide(L)'
;MIEIKENSEAFEQSLSIQKSEIIYDGTLFFCKKYLSRGNPIIDRMLEYAKNANKNIAISQLSSITSKKTKIEHTKISIEFLLQLQSIYKEFSQINQIYIWDNKHPYSKILKELNAKENQTYETYKKALEYKDIEIRVNILISVIDYTIYLLKIQLKEIKKKQSIS
;
A
#
# COMPACT_ATOMS: atom_id res chain seq x y z
N MET A 1 4.73 7.25 -28.86
CA MET A 1 3.52 7.40 -28.00
C MET A 1 3.08 6.09 -27.32
N ILE A 2 3.18 4.96 -28.00
CA ILE A 2 2.85 3.64 -27.43
C ILE A 2 3.89 3.20 -26.38
N GLU A 3 5.17 3.39 -26.62
CA GLU A 3 6.25 3.08 -25.68
C GLU A 3 6.18 3.84 -24.36
N ILE A 4 5.75 5.10 -24.39
CA ILE A 4 5.65 5.93 -23.18
C ILE A 4 4.51 5.45 -22.27
N LYS A 5 3.43 4.94 -22.85
CA LYS A 5 2.28 4.42 -22.09
C LYS A 5 2.55 3.04 -21.47
N GLU A 6 3.18 2.17 -22.21
CA GLU A 6 3.58 0.85 -21.70
C GLU A 6 4.63 0.97 -20.58
N ASN A 7 5.57 1.90 -20.71
CA ASN A 7 6.56 2.19 -19.69
C ASN A 7 5.92 2.78 -18.43
N SER A 8 4.89 3.62 -18.54
CA SER A 8 4.21 4.18 -17.38
C SER A 8 3.37 3.14 -16.63
N GLU A 9 2.69 2.24 -17.34
CA GLU A 9 1.95 1.12 -16.72
C GLU A 9 2.89 0.14 -16.01
N ALA A 10 3.97 -0.26 -16.65
CA ALA A 10 4.99 -1.13 -16.06
C ALA A 10 5.63 -0.48 -14.82
N PHE A 11 5.83 0.83 -14.84
CA PHE A 11 6.33 1.61 -13.71
C PHE A 11 5.35 1.59 -12.54
N GLU A 12 4.09 1.90 -12.77
CA GLU A 12 3.06 1.91 -11.72
C GLU A 12 2.83 0.52 -11.12
N GLN A 13 2.85 -0.52 -11.93
CA GLN A 13 2.73 -1.91 -11.49
C GLN A 13 3.90 -2.32 -10.58
N SER A 14 5.14 -2.06 -10.99
CA SER A 14 6.33 -2.34 -10.19
C SER A 14 6.30 -1.57 -8.87
N LEU A 15 5.88 -0.32 -8.90
CA LEU A 15 5.80 0.53 -7.72
C LEU A 15 4.77 0.01 -6.71
N SER A 16 3.61 -0.45 -7.16
CA SER A 16 2.58 -1.00 -6.26
C SER A 16 3.03 -2.29 -5.56
N ILE A 17 3.79 -3.16 -6.23
CA ILE A 17 4.40 -4.33 -5.58
C ILE A 17 5.39 -3.90 -4.51
N GLN A 18 6.31 -3.01 -4.83
CA GLN A 18 7.32 -2.51 -3.89
C GLN A 18 6.66 -1.91 -2.64
N LYS A 19 5.64 -1.07 -2.82
CA LYS A 19 4.91 -0.46 -1.71
C LYS A 19 4.17 -1.48 -0.86
N SER A 20 3.58 -2.51 -1.46
CA SER A 20 2.90 -3.56 -0.70
C SER A 20 3.86 -4.40 0.14
N GLU A 21 5.08 -4.60 -0.29
CA GLU A 21 6.14 -5.24 0.50
C GLU A 21 6.54 -4.37 1.70
N ILE A 22 6.72 -3.08 1.49
CA ILE A 22 6.99 -2.10 2.56
C ILE A 22 5.86 -2.09 3.59
N ILE A 23 4.61 -2.12 3.14
CA ILE A 23 3.43 -2.19 4.01
C ILE A 23 3.46 -3.45 4.87
N TYR A 24 3.77 -4.60 4.29
CA TYR A 24 3.86 -5.87 5.03
C TYR A 24 4.94 -5.82 6.11
N ASP A 25 6.17 -5.44 5.74
CA ASP A 25 7.29 -5.39 6.67
C ASP A 25 7.07 -4.35 7.77
N GLY A 26 6.52 -3.19 7.41
CA GLY A 26 6.16 -2.15 8.38
C GLY A 26 5.06 -2.59 9.35
N THR A 27 4.07 -3.32 8.85
CA THR A 27 2.98 -3.88 9.68
C THR A 27 3.50 -4.96 10.62
N LEU A 28 4.40 -5.82 10.15
CA LEU A 28 5.05 -6.83 10.99
C LEU A 28 5.82 -6.18 12.15
N PHE A 29 6.61 -5.18 11.86
CA PHE A 29 7.34 -4.43 12.90
C PHE A 29 6.38 -3.74 13.88
N PHE A 30 5.35 -3.06 13.37
CA PHE A 30 4.34 -2.38 14.18
C PHE A 30 3.65 -3.34 15.15
N CYS A 31 3.18 -4.48 14.66
CA CYS A 31 2.52 -5.49 15.49
C CYS A 31 3.41 -6.01 16.59
N LYS A 32 4.68 -6.32 16.29
CA LYS A 32 5.65 -6.80 17.28
C LYS A 32 5.93 -5.78 18.37
N LYS A 33 5.93 -4.50 18.02
CA LYS A 33 6.31 -3.44 18.94
C LYS A 33 5.17 -2.93 19.81
N TYR A 34 3.97 -2.79 19.24
CA TYR A 34 2.87 -2.08 19.90
C TYR A 34 1.71 -2.95 20.34
N LEU A 35 1.63 -4.17 19.87
CA LEU A 35 0.53 -5.06 20.20
C LEU A 35 1.00 -6.21 21.09
N SER A 36 0.17 -6.57 22.04
CA SER A 36 0.46 -7.69 22.96
C SER A 36 0.46 -9.02 22.22
N ARG A 37 1.39 -9.91 22.56
CA ARG A 37 1.39 -11.28 22.05
C ARG A 37 0.02 -11.93 22.26
N GLY A 38 -0.49 -12.58 21.22
CA GLY A 38 -1.79 -13.24 21.26
C GLY A 38 -2.97 -12.30 20.98
N ASN A 39 -2.75 -11.00 20.72
CA ASN A 39 -3.80 -10.11 20.29
C ASN A 39 -4.31 -10.56 18.91
N PRO A 40 -5.61 -10.91 18.75
CA PRO A 40 -6.14 -11.45 17.50
C PRO A 40 -6.08 -10.45 16.33
N ILE A 41 -5.92 -9.15 16.61
CA ILE A 41 -5.76 -8.13 15.56
C ILE A 41 -4.46 -8.29 14.79
N ILE A 42 -3.41 -8.85 15.40
CA ILE A 42 -2.10 -9.07 14.76
C ILE A 42 -2.26 -9.95 13.54
N ASP A 43 -2.87 -11.11 13.68
CA ASP A 43 -3.07 -12.06 12.58
C ASP A 43 -3.88 -11.43 11.47
N ARG A 44 -4.90 -10.66 11.80
CA ARG A 44 -5.74 -9.96 10.84
C ARG A 44 -4.98 -8.89 10.06
N MET A 45 -4.18 -8.06 10.73
CA MET A 45 -3.36 -7.04 10.08
C MET A 45 -2.35 -7.65 9.12
N LEU A 46 -1.65 -8.69 9.56
CA LEU A 46 -0.66 -9.39 8.73
C LEU A 46 -1.31 -10.11 7.56
N GLU A 47 -2.46 -10.72 7.77
CA GLU A 47 -3.24 -11.35 6.70
C GLU A 47 -3.67 -10.35 5.64
N TYR A 48 -4.19 -9.19 6.02
CA TYR A 48 -4.58 -8.14 5.08
C TYR A 48 -3.39 -7.62 4.28
N ALA A 49 -2.28 -7.35 4.93
CA ALA A 49 -1.07 -6.89 4.25
C ALA A 49 -0.53 -7.95 3.27
N LYS A 50 -0.49 -9.21 3.69
CA LYS A 50 -0.03 -10.34 2.86
C LYS A 50 -0.95 -10.58 1.67
N ASN A 51 -2.25 -10.58 1.88
CA ASN A 51 -3.23 -10.83 0.82
C ASN A 51 -3.28 -9.66 -0.18
N ALA A 52 -3.10 -8.42 0.27
CA ALA A 52 -2.95 -7.29 -0.63
C ALA A 52 -1.74 -7.48 -1.57
N ASN A 53 -0.58 -7.80 -1.03
CA ASN A 53 0.62 -8.07 -1.82
C ASN A 53 0.42 -9.21 -2.82
N LYS A 54 -0.12 -10.33 -2.36
CA LYS A 54 -0.40 -11.51 -3.20
C LYS A 54 -1.33 -11.18 -4.36
N ASN A 55 -2.42 -10.47 -4.12
CA ASN A 55 -3.39 -10.12 -5.16
C ASN A 55 -2.85 -9.09 -6.14
N ILE A 56 -2.03 -8.14 -5.69
CA ILE A 56 -1.31 -7.22 -6.58
C ILE A 56 -0.39 -8.02 -7.52
N ALA A 57 0.38 -8.95 -7.00
CA ALA A 57 1.26 -9.80 -7.80
C ALA A 57 0.49 -10.62 -8.83
N ILE A 58 -0.64 -11.23 -8.46
CA ILE A 58 -1.50 -11.99 -9.39
C ILE A 58 -2.03 -11.09 -10.50
N SER A 59 -2.49 -9.88 -10.17
CA SER A 59 -3.02 -8.94 -11.17
C SER A 59 -1.98 -8.49 -12.20
N GLN A 60 -0.70 -8.61 -11.88
CA GLN A 60 0.42 -8.20 -12.73
C GLN A 60 1.04 -9.34 -13.54
N LEU A 61 0.65 -10.58 -13.32
CA LEU A 61 1.06 -11.73 -14.15
C LEU A 61 0.36 -11.66 -15.51
N SER A 62 0.89 -10.81 -16.39
CA SER A 62 0.20 -10.30 -17.57
C SER A 62 -0.05 -11.30 -18.69
N SER A 63 0.78 -12.35 -18.84
CA SER A 63 0.70 -13.27 -19.97
C SER A 63 -0.29 -14.41 -19.79
N ILE A 64 -0.75 -14.67 -18.57
CA ILE A 64 -1.56 -15.85 -18.22
C ILE A 64 -2.92 -15.43 -17.67
N THR A 65 -3.06 -14.18 -17.24
CA THR A 65 -4.24 -13.70 -16.51
C THR A 65 -5.20 -12.92 -17.41
N SER A 66 -6.48 -13.32 -17.45
CA SER A 66 -7.52 -12.61 -18.18
C SER A 66 -7.74 -11.21 -17.61
N LYS A 67 -8.27 -10.29 -18.43
CA LYS A 67 -8.67 -8.94 -17.97
C LYS A 67 -9.62 -8.99 -16.78
N LYS A 68 -10.60 -9.90 -16.81
CA LYS A 68 -11.53 -10.10 -15.71
C LYS A 68 -10.82 -10.44 -14.41
N THR A 69 -9.87 -11.36 -14.45
CA THR A 69 -9.06 -11.77 -13.30
C THR A 69 -8.19 -10.61 -12.78
N LYS A 70 -7.59 -9.85 -13.67
CA LYS A 70 -6.82 -8.65 -13.29
C LYS A 70 -7.67 -7.63 -12.56
N ILE A 71 -8.87 -7.34 -13.05
CA ILE A 71 -9.82 -6.43 -12.41
C ILE A 71 -10.20 -6.93 -11.03
N GLU A 72 -10.56 -8.22 -10.91
CA GLU A 72 -10.94 -8.84 -9.65
C GLU A 72 -9.83 -8.75 -8.59
N HIS A 73 -8.62 -9.17 -8.93
CA HIS A 73 -7.49 -9.15 -7.99
C HIS A 73 -7.04 -7.74 -7.63
N THR A 74 -7.12 -6.78 -8.55
CA THR A 74 -6.86 -5.37 -8.24
C THR A 74 -7.88 -4.82 -7.24
N LYS A 75 -9.16 -5.11 -7.44
CA LYS A 75 -10.22 -4.72 -6.50
C LYS A 75 -10.05 -5.35 -5.12
N ILE A 76 -9.73 -6.64 -5.07
CA ILE A 76 -9.49 -7.37 -3.82
C ILE A 76 -8.31 -6.75 -3.06
N SER A 77 -7.24 -6.40 -3.76
CA SER A 77 -6.08 -5.74 -3.15
C SER A 77 -6.44 -4.40 -2.53
N ILE A 78 -7.21 -3.58 -3.23
CA ILE A 78 -7.69 -2.29 -2.71
C ILE A 78 -8.50 -2.50 -1.44
N GLU A 79 -9.38 -3.50 -1.42
CA GLU A 79 -10.21 -3.78 -0.26
C GLU A 79 -9.40 -4.22 0.95
N PHE A 80 -8.44 -5.11 0.79
CA PHE A 80 -7.54 -5.49 1.89
C PHE A 80 -6.74 -4.30 2.44
N LEU A 81 -6.24 -3.43 1.56
CA LEU A 81 -5.53 -2.22 1.98
C LEU A 81 -6.43 -1.24 2.72
N LEU A 82 -7.67 -1.06 2.30
CA LEU A 82 -8.65 -0.23 3.00
C LEU A 82 -8.96 -0.77 4.39
N GLN A 83 -9.11 -2.08 4.53
CA GLN A 83 -9.33 -2.72 5.83
C GLN A 83 -8.13 -2.55 6.76
N LEU A 84 -6.92 -2.73 6.26
CA LEU A 84 -5.69 -2.51 7.03
C LEU A 84 -5.58 -1.05 7.48
N GLN A 85 -5.84 -0.11 6.57
CA GLN A 85 -5.83 1.32 6.88
C GLN A 85 -6.85 1.68 7.97
N SER A 86 -8.03 1.08 7.90
CA SER A 86 -9.07 1.27 8.92
C SER A 86 -8.59 0.84 10.31
N ILE A 87 -7.86 -0.26 10.42
CA ILE A 87 -7.28 -0.72 11.68
C ILE A 87 -6.25 0.28 12.21
N TYR A 88 -5.37 0.81 11.36
CA TYR A 88 -4.41 1.84 11.77
C TYR A 88 -5.10 3.13 12.24
N LYS A 89 -6.15 3.55 11.56
CA LYS A 89 -6.94 4.74 11.95
C LYS A 89 -7.67 4.52 13.28
N GLU A 90 -8.27 3.37 13.48
CA GLU A 90 -8.92 3.00 14.75
C GLU A 90 -7.91 2.96 15.91
N PHE A 91 -6.76 2.33 15.70
CA PHE A 91 -5.66 2.33 16.67
C PHE A 91 -5.24 3.75 17.03
N SER A 92 -5.11 4.63 16.04
CA SER A 92 -4.72 6.02 16.24
C SER A 92 -5.77 6.78 17.05
N GLN A 93 -7.04 6.56 16.78
CA GLN A 93 -8.14 7.17 17.52
C GLN A 93 -8.15 6.74 18.98
N ILE A 94 -8.02 5.45 19.25
CA ILE A 94 -8.01 4.88 20.61
C ILE A 94 -6.80 5.41 21.40
N ASN A 95 -5.65 5.55 20.77
CA ASN A 95 -4.40 5.97 21.41
C ASN A 95 -4.14 7.48 21.31
N GLN A 96 -5.10 8.26 20.83
CA GLN A 96 -5.00 9.72 20.69
C GLN A 96 -3.80 10.15 19.84
N ILE A 97 -3.51 9.40 18.78
CA ILE A 97 -2.46 9.70 17.82
C ILE A 97 -3.04 10.59 16.72
N TYR A 98 -2.40 11.72 16.45
CA TYR A 98 -2.81 12.64 15.41
C TYR A 98 -2.50 12.07 14.02
N ILE A 99 -3.53 12.00 13.17
CA ILE A 99 -3.35 11.64 11.75
C ILE A 99 -3.15 12.91 10.95
N TRP A 100 -2.03 12.97 10.22
CA TRP A 100 -1.63 14.15 9.47
C TRP A 100 -2.56 14.40 8.28
N ASP A 101 -3.00 15.63 8.15
CA ASP A 101 -3.70 16.10 6.97
C ASP A 101 -2.72 16.55 5.86
N ASN A 102 -3.25 16.97 4.73
CA ASN A 102 -2.43 17.42 3.59
C ASN A 102 -1.61 18.68 3.86
N LYS A 103 -1.92 19.43 4.91
CA LYS A 103 -1.23 20.65 5.32
C LYS A 103 -0.05 20.37 6.25
N HIS A 104 0.03 19.17 6.82
CA HIS A 104 1.13 18.82 7.71
C HIS A 104 2.48 18.88 6.96
N PRO A 105 3.53 19.45 7.57
CA PRO A 105 4.83 19.62 6.89
C PRO A 105 5.41 18.33 6.32
N TYR A 106 5.25 17.20 7.01
CA TYR A 106 5.78 15.92 6.56
C TYR A 106 4.92 15.24 5.49
N SER A 107 3.68 15.64 5.30
CA SER A 107 2.80 15.04 4.29
C SER A 107 3.32 15.23 2.87
N LYS A 108 3.86 16.41 2.56
CA LYS A 108 4.49 16.69 1.26
C LYS A 108 5.75 15.84 1.04
N ILE A 109 6.58 15.73 2.07
CA ILE A 109 7.82 14.92 2.04
C ILE A 109 7.47 13.45 1.78
N LEU A 110 6.43 12.93 2.45
CA LEU A 110 5.98 11.56 2.25
C LEU A 110 5.42 11.33 0.84
N LYS A 111 4.68 12.27 0.29
CA LYS A 111 4.19 12.18 -1.10
C LYS A 111 5.34 12.05 -2.09
N GLU A 112 6.35 12.89 -1.96
CA GLU A 112 7.53 12.86 -2.82
C GLU A 112 8.31 11.56 -2.65
N LEU A 113 8.48 11.10 -1.40
CA LEU A 113 9.17 9.86 -1.10
C LEU A 113 8.42 8.64 -1.67
N ASN A 114 7.12 8.58 -1.48
CA ASN A 114 6.28 7.47 -1.97
C ASN A 114 6.30 7.35 -3.50
N ALA A 115 6.45 8.45 -4.22
CA ALA A 115 6.49 8.47 -5.68
C ALA A 115 7.82 7.98 -6.29
N LYS A 116 8.86 7.79 -5.49
CA LYS A 116 10.17 7.32 -5.97
C LYS A 116 10.18 5.82 -6.24
N GLU A 117 10.88 5.43 -7.30
CA GLU A 117 11.15 4.03 -7.65
C GLU A 117 12.20 3.37 -6.75
N ASN A 118 12.25 2.05 -6.84
CA ASN A 118 13.30 1.22 -6.25
C ASN A 118 13.46 1.40 -4.74
N GLN A 119 12.36 1.61 -4.06
CA GLN A 119 12.34 1.70 -2.60
C GLN A 119 12.03 0.35 -1.98
N THR A 120 12.65 0.11 -0.85
CA THR A 120 12.43 -1.06 0.00
C THR A 120 12.06 -0.60 1.40
N TYR A 121 11.73 -1.54 2.25
CA TYR A 121 11.52 -1.27 3.67
C TYR A 121 12.70 -0.50 4.30
N GLU A 122 13.94 -0.77 3.88
CA GLU A 122 15.14 -0.07 4.38
C GLU A 122 15.06 1.46 4.20
N THR A 123 14.39 1.95 3.14
CA THR A 123 14.20 3.39 2.91
C THR A 123 13.40 4.04 4.05
N TYR A 124 12.42 3.34 4.58
CA TYR A 124 11.52 3.82 5.65
C TYR A 124 11.95 3.36 7.04
N LYS A 125 12.82 2.36 7.14
CA LYS A 125 13.20 1.67 8.37
C LYS A 125 13.63 2.61 9.48
N LYS A 126 14.50 3.55 9.17
CA LYS A 126 15.02 4.49 10.18
C LYS A 126 13.90 5.31 10.83
N ALA A 127 12.93 5.75 10.05
CA ALA A 127 11.78 6.47 10.57
C ALA A 127 10.77 5.54 11.25
N LEU A 128 10.52 4.35 10.67
CA LEU A 128 9.56 3.38 11.21
C LEU A 128 10.02 2.71 12.49
N GLU A 129 11.32 2.46 12.67
CA GLU A 129 11.85 1.73 13.81
C GLU A 129 12.38 2.61 14.94
N TYR A 130 12.83 3.83 14.63
CA TYR A 130 13.53 4.69 15.59
C TYR A 130 12.80 5.99 15.96
N LYS A 131 11.71 6.33 15.25
CA LYS A 131 10.92 7.52 15.56
C LYS A 131 9.70 7.16 16.44
N ASP A 132 9.00 8.18 16.91
CA ASP A 132 7.83 7.95 17.75
C ASP A 132 6.64 7.35 16.98
N ILE A 133 5.66 6.90 17.71
CA ILE A 133 4.51 6.18 17.16
C ILE A 133 3.67 7.02 16.20
N GLU A 134 3.57 8.32 16.40
CA GLU A 134 2.83 9.21 15.50
C GLU A 134 3.44 9.20 14.10
N ILE A 135 4.75 9.33 14.01
CA ILE A 135 5.48 9.29 12.74
C ILE A 135 5.29 7.94 12.05
N ARG A 136 5.43 6.86 12.80
CA ARG A 136 5.31 5.49 12.26
C ARG A 136 3.94 5.21 11.66
N VAL A 137 2.89 5.52 12.40
CA VAL A 137 1.52 5.29 11.96
C VAL A 137 1.21 6.15 10.73
N ASN A 138 1.60 7.41 10.73
CA ASN A 138 1.36 8.29 9.59
C ASN A 138 2.14 7.89 8.34
N ILE A 139 3.36 7.38 8.47
CA ILE A 139 4.09 6.81 7.34
C ILE A 139 3.35 5.62 6.76
N LEU A 140 2.92 4.67 7.59
CA LEU A 140 2.21 3.47 7.13
C LEU A 140 0.88 3.81 6.46
N ILE A 141 0.10 4.69 7.04
CA ILE A 141 -1.15 5.18 6.43
C ILE A 141 -0.86 5.85 5.08
N SER A 142 0.19 6.65 4.99
CA SER A 142 0.58 7.33 3.74
C SER A 142 0.99 6.35 2.64
N VAL A 143 1.78 5.32 2.96
CA VAL A 143 2.18 4.30 1.99
C VAL A 143 0.96 3.50 1.53
N ILE A 144 0.04 3.16 2.43
CA ILE A 144 -1.21 2.48 2.09
C ILE A 144 -2.06 3.35 1.15
N ASP A 145 -2.27 4.63 1.47
CA ASP A 145 -3.01 5.57 0.63
C ASP A 145 -2.43 5.66 -0.78
N TYR A 146 -1.11 5.77 -0.86
CA TYR A 146 -0.43 5.86 -2.14
C TYR A 146 -0.58 4.59 -2.97
N THR A 147 -0.47 3.44 -2.34
CA THR A 147 -0.66 2.14 -3.00
C THR A 147 -2.09 1.98 -3.52
N ILE A 148 -3.10 2.36 -2.74
CA ILE A 148 -4.50 2.38 -3.17
C ILE A 148 -4.68 3.30 -4.39
N TYR A 149 -4.08 4.47 -4.36
CA TYR A 149 -4.10 5.42 -5.47
C TYR A 149 -3.53 4.80 -6.76
N LEU A 150 -2.38 4.15 -6.69
CA LEU A 150 -1.77 3.46 -7.82
C LEU A 150 -2.68 2.34 -8.37
N LEU A 151 -3.28 1.56 -7.48
CA LEU A 151 -4.18 0.47 -7.87
C LEU A 151 -5.46 0.98 -8.53
N LYS A 152 -6.00 2.10 -8.06
CA LYS A 152 -7.16 2.74 -8.69
C LYS A 152 -6.86 3.25 -10.09
N ILE A 153 -5.68 3.82 -10.31
CA ILE A 153 -5.22 4.21 -11.66
C ILE A 153 -5.10 2.97 -12.56
N GLN A 154 -4.45 1.93 -12.06
CA GLN A 154 -4.30 0.66 -12.78
C GLN A 154 -5.66 0.06 -13.15
N LEU A 155 -6.62 0.09 -12.24
CA LEU A 155 -7.97 -0.41 -12.47
C LEU A 155 -8.67 0.36 -13.60
N LYS A 156 -8.55 1.68 -13.62
CA LYS A 156 -9.09 2.52 -14.69
C LYS A 156 -8.49 2.17 -16.06
N GLU A 157 -7.18 1.98 -16.11
CA GLU A 157 -6.47 1.64 -17.35
C GLU A 157 -6.88 0.26 -17.88
N ILE A 158 -7.01 -0.74 -17.01
CA ILE A 158 -7.50 -2.07 -17.39
C ILE A 158 -8.91 -1.99 -17.97
N LYS A 159 -9.82 -1.25 -17.32
CA LYS A 159 -11.21 -1.08 -17.78
C LYS A 159 -11.31 -0.34 -19.10
N LYS A 160 -10.48 0.67 -19.36
CA LYS A 160 -10.44 1.39 -20.64
C LYS A 160 -10.07 0.47 -21.80
N LYS A 161 -9.10 -0.43 -21.62
CA LYS A 161 -8.72 -1.43 -22.62
C LYS A 161 -9.85 -2.39 -22.96
N GLN A 162 -10.84 -2.54 -22.09
CA GLN A 162 -12.02 -3.38 -22.27
C GLN A 162 -13.06 -2.76 -23.21
N SER A 163 -13.16 -1.43 -23.27
CA SER A 163 -14.14 -0.70 -24.11
C SER A 163 -13.74 -0.53 -25.57
N ILE A 164 -12.53 -0.93 -25.96
CA ILE A 164 -11.98 -0.80 -27.32
C ILE A 164 -11.99 -2.14 -28.07
N SER A 165 -12.28 -3.23 -27.40
CA SER A 165 -12.45 -4.57 -27.98
C SER A 165 -13.96 -4.85 -28.29
#